data_8f274fcc0e63bea233db01f3e0153791
#
_entry.id   8f274fcc0e63bea233db01f3e0153791
#
_cell.length_a   1.000
_cell.length_b   1.000
_cell.length_c   1.000
_cell.angle_alpha   90.00
_cell.angle_beta   90.00
_cell.angle_gamma   90.00
#
_symmetry.space_group_name_H-M   'P 1'
#
loop_
_entity.id
_entity.type
_entity.pdbx_description
1 polymer ?
#
loop_
_entity_poly.entity_id
_entity_poly.type
_entity_poly.pdbx_seq_one_letter_code
_entity_poly.pdbx_strand_id
1 'polypeptide(L)'
;MRKISFLLTGALAILASATASAQSEPSDEVKVPDYSGHILTPEAPHTPRINGAKIYGARPGSDFLYKVAATGDRPMTFSAENLPKGLKIDSGTGVITGKVKKAGTYNVTLKASNSLGEATREFRIVIGEKIALTPPMGWNSWNCWGNTVSHEKVMASAKAILESGLADYGWSYINIDDGWQGLRGGKENAIQPNVKFPDMKGLVDSLHAMGFKVGIYSGPWVATYAAHIGTQCDNADGTYEWVKKGLVNENYRMVDPSGELTREKLWYSGKYSFAAQDARQWAEWG
;
A
#
# COMPACT_ATOMS: atom_id res chain seq x y z
N MET A 1 81.69 -9.68 32.60
CA MET A 1 80.91 -9.98 31.40
C MET A 1 79.81 -10.99 31.81
N ARG A 2 78.63 -10.50 32.12
CA ARG A 2 77.52 -11.32 32.58
C ARG A 2 76.51 -11.54 31.44
N LYS A 3 76.28 -12.82 31.13
CA LYS A 3 75.18 -13.25 30.20
C LYS A 3 73.88 -13.22 30.98
N ILE A 4 72.90 -12.55 30.45
CA ILE A 4 71.49 -12.56 30.91
C ILE A 4 70.69 -13.38 29.91
N SER A 5 70.23 -14.55 30.39
CA SER A 5 69.24 -15.41 29.64
C SER A 5 67.83 -14.89 29.90
N PHE A 6 67.09 -14.60 28.87
CA PHE A 6 65.65 -14.36 28.95
C PHE A 6 64.89 -15.65 28.65
N LEU A 7 64.18 -16.14 29.66
CA LEU A 7 63.19 -17.22 29.54
C LEU A 7 61.90 -16.62 28.91
N LEU A 8 61.50 -17.12 27.76
CA LEU A 8 60.19 -16.86 27.16
C LEU A 8 59.21 -17.91 27.73
N THR A 9 58.31 -17.48 28.59
CA THR A 9 57.15 -18.28 28.97
C THR A 9 56.01 -17.97 28.01
N GLY A 10 55.69 -18.93 27.12
CA GLY A 10 54.54 -18.86 26.23
C GLY A 10 53.26 -19.13 27.02
N ALA A 11 52.38 -18.13 27.07
CA ALA A 11 51.02 -18.32 27.54
C ALA A 11 50.14 -18.72 26.33
N LEU A 12 49.68 -19.96 26.38
CA LEU A 12 48.71 -20.50 25.40
C LEU A 12 47.30 -19.98 25.75
N ALA A 13 46.80 -19.00 25.03
CA ALA A 13 45.43 -18.53 25.17
C ALA A 13 44.51 -19.50 24.42
N ILE A 14 43.73 -20.28 25.15
CA ILE A 14 42.65 -21.10 24.61
C ILE A 14 41.48 -20.16 24.32
N LEU A 15 41.23 -19.84 23.02
CA LEU A 15 39.99 -19.22 22.61
C LEU A 15 38.87 -20.27 22.68
N ALA A 16 38.05 -20.20 23.71
CA ALA A 16 36.75 -20.87 23.73
C ALA A 16 35.80 -20.15 22.82
N SER A 17 35.55 -20.70 21.63
CA SER A 17 34.49 -20.25 20.74
C SER A 17 33.14 -20.61 21.36
N ALA A 18 32.49 -19.65 22.00
CA ALA A 18 31.10 -19.79 22.40
C ALA A 18 30.23 -19.68 21.11
N THR A 19 29.82 -20.83 20.58
CA THR A 19 28.73 -20.90 19.63
C THR A 19 27.46 -20.56 20.39
N ALA A 20 27.03 -19.29 20.30
CA ALA A 20 25.70 -18.91 20.68
C ALA A 20 24.74 -19.60 19.69
N SER A 21 24.11 -20.69 20.13
CA SER A 21 22.92 -21.22 19.48
C SER A 21 21.87 -20.15 19.60
N ALA A 22 21.55 -19.50 18.47
CA ALA A 22 20.36 -18.69 18.33
C ALA A 22 19.16 -19.63 18.59
N GLN A 23 18.62 -19.56 19.80
CA GLN A 23 17.30 -20.09 20.07
C GLN A 23 16.35 -19.22 19.22
N SER A 24 15.79 -19.83 18.16
CA SER A 24 14.64 -19.27 17.47
C SER A 24 13.55 -19.09 18.53
N GLU A 25 13.18 -17.86 18.81
CA GLU A 25 11.96 -17.59 19.57
C GLU A 25 10.83 -18.41 18.95
N PRO A 26 9.99 -19.11 19.75
CA PRO A 26 8.85 -19.78 19.19
C PRO A 26 8.01 -18.71 18.50
N SER A 27 7.80 -18.84 17.18
CA SER A 27 6.82 -18.06 16.47
C SER A 27 5.50 -18.34 17.22
N ASP A 28 4.92 -17.30 17.83
CA ASP A 28 3.56 -17.35 18.29
C ASP A 28 2.68 -17.56 17.06
N GLU A 29 2.51 -18.81 16.69
CA GLU A 29 1.59 -19.22 15.64
C GLU A 29 0.20 -18.84 16.14
N VAL A 30 -0.30 -17.73 15.65
CA VAL A 30 -1.66 -17.24 15.96
C VAL A 30 -2.61 -18.33 15.51
N LYS A 31 -3.07 -19.18 16.43
CA LYS A 31 -4.09 -20.17 16.15
C LYS A 31 -5.38 -19.44 15.77
N VAL A 32 -5.64 -19.38 14.48
CA VAL A 32 -6.91 -18.85 13.97
C VAL A 32 -8.00 -19.83 14.41
N PRO A 33 -9.03 -19.37 15.14
CA PRO A 33 -10.16 -20.23 15.52
C PRO A 33 -10.81 -20.84 14.29
N ASP A 34 -11.25 -22.08 14.39
CA ASP A 34 -12.05 -22.71 13.35
C ASP A 34 -13.45 -22.08 13.31
N TYR A 35 -13.71 -21.31 12.28
CA TYR A 35 -15.01 -20.68 12.01
C TYR A 35 -15.84 -21.45 10.98
N SER A 36 -15.46 -22.66 10.56
CA SER A 36 -16.14 -23.41 9.50
C SER A 36 -17.64 -23.57 9.75
N GLY A 37 -18.06 -23.77 11.01
CA GLY A 37 -19.47 -23.84 11.39
C GLY A 37 -20.24 -22.50 11.33
N HIS A 38 -19.55 -21.38 11.10
CA HIS A 38 -20.13 -20.03 11.02
C HIS A 38 -20.06 -19.43 9.62
N ILE A 39 -19.34 -20.06 8.70
CA ILE A 39 -19.24 -19.62 7.31
C ILE A 39 -20.49 -20.05 6.56
N LEU A 40 -21.34 -19.08 6.23
CA LEU A 40 -22.61 -19.33 5.52
C LEU A 40 -22.48 -19.25 3.99
N THR A 41 -21.33 -18.78 3.47
CA THR A 41 -21.06 -18.72 2.04
C THR A 41 -20.51 -20.05 1.55
N PRO A 42 -21.06 -20.62 0.46
CA PRO A 42 -20.52 -21.85 -0.11
C PRO A 42 -19.09 -21.63 -0.61
N GLU A 43 -18.31 -22.69 -0.61
CA GLU A 43 -16.97 -22.68 -1.19
C GLU A 43 -17.01 -22.23 -2.66
N ALA A 44 -15.92 -21.61 -3.10
CA ALA A 44 -15.79 -21.25 -4.51
C ALA A 44 -15.71 -22.53 -5.36
N PRO A 45 -16.36 -22.57 -6.54
CA PRO A 45 -16.26 -23.73 -7.43
C PRO A 45 -14.80 -23.88 -7.92
N HIS A 46 -14.40 -25.12 -8.18
CA HIS A 46 -13.09 -25.43 -8.78
C HIS A 46 -12.97 -24.89 -10.21
N THR A 47 -14.09 -24.81 -10.94
CA THR A 47 -14.13 -24.12 -12.24
C THR A 47 -13.99 -22.62 -12.06
N PRO A 48 -13.44 -21.88 -13.06
CA PRO A 48 -13.30 -20.44 -12.97
C PRO A 48 -14.63 -19.72 -12.73
N ARG A 49 -14.61 -18.69 -11.87
CA ARG A 49 -15.70 -17.73 -11.69
C ARG A 49 -15.12 -16.32 -11.58
N ILE A 50 -15.45 -15.44 -12.55
CA ILE A 50 -14.99 -14.05 -12.55
C ILE A 50 -15.83 -13.25 -11.56
N ASN A 51 -15.17 -12.62 -10.61
CA ASN A 51 -15.71 -11.80 -9.51
C ASN A 51 -15.42 -10.28 -9.73
N GLY A 52 -15.70 -9.47 -8.73
CA GLY A 52 -15.35 -8.05 -8.72
C GLY A 52 -16.32 -7.17 -9.53
N ALA A 53 -15.88 -5.95 -9.82
CA ALA A 53 -16.69 -4.94 -10.49
C ALA A 53 -16.98 -5.30 -11.97
N LYS A 54 -18.14 -4.88 -12.47
CA LYS A 54 -18.54 -5.01 -13.89
C LYS A 54 -18.22 -3.77 -14.72
N ILE A 55 -17.67 -2.76 -14.09
CA ILE A 55 -17.35 -1.46 -14.71
C ILE A 55 -16.12 -0.86 -14.05
N TYR A 56 -15.29 -0.22 -14.83
CA TYR A 56 -14.14 0.55 -14.36
C TYR A 56 -13.95 1.82 -15.19
N GLY A 57 -13.62 2.92 -14.51
CA GLY A 57 -13.41 4.23 -15.13
C GLY A 57 -11.96 4.69 -15.02
N ALA A 58 -11.48 5.36 -16.08
CA ALA A 58 -10.18 6.03 -16.08
C ALA A 58 -10.26 7.30 -16.94
N ARG A 59 -9.38 8.27 -16.68
CA ARG A 59 -9.26 9.47 -17.51
C ARG A 59 -8.52 9.16 -18.82
N PRO A 60 -8.81 9.91 -19.91
CA PRO A 60 -8.06 9.77 -21.15
C PRO A 60 -6.57 9.98 -20.94
N GLY A 61 -5.75 9.02 -21.39
CA GLY A 61 -4.29 9.10 -21.32
C GLY A 61 -3.65 8.78 -19.96
N SER A 62 -4.42 8.62 -18.88
CA SER A 62 -3.89 8.17 -17.59
C SER A 62 -3.56 6.69 -17.62
N ASP A 63 -2.70 6.28 -16.68
CA ASP A 63 -2.36 4.88 -16.50
C ASP A 63 -3.60 4.08 -16.08
N PHE A 64 -3.78 2.94 -16.72
CA PHE A 64 -4.89 2.02 -16.48
C PHE A 64 -4.35 0.81 -15.73
N LEU A 65 -4.99 0.48 -14.61
CA LEU A 65 -4.68 -0.72 -13.84
C LEU A 65 -5.97 -1.38 -13.38
N TYR A 66 -6.19 -2.60 -13.83
CA TYR A 66 -7.31 -3.43 -13.39
C TYR A 66 -6.90 -4.89 -13.34
N LYS A 67 -7.08 -5.56 -12.21
CA LYS A 67 -6.87 -7.01 -12.08
C LYS A 67 -8.21 -7.72 -12.21
N VAL A 68 -8.28 -8.70 -13.09
CA VAL A 68 -9.42 -9.61 -13.20
C VAL A 68 -9.43 -10.51 -11.97
N ALA A 69 -10.41 -10.30 -11.09
CA ALA A 69 -10.61 -11.14 -9.93
C ALA A 69 -11.35 -12.42 -10.36
N ALA A 70 -10.76 -13.58 -10.10
CA ALA A 70 -11.41 -14.86 -10.41
C ALA A 70 -11.03 -15.93 -9.40
N THR A 71 -12.04 -16.63 -8.89
CA THR A 71 -11.89 -17.86 -8.09
C THR A 71 -11.92 -19.08 -8.98
N GLY A 72 -11.34 -20.19 -8.51
CA GLY A 72 -11.18 -21.46 -9.21
C GLY A 72 -9.79 -22.04 -9.01
N ASP A 73 -9.60 -23.29 -9.38
CA ASP A 73 -8.31 -23.96 -9.24
C ASP A 73 -7.22 -23.31 -10.10
N ARG A 74 -6.02 -23.28 -9.53
CA ARG A 74 -4.83 -22.81 -10.24
C ARG A 74 -4.03 -24.00 -10.84
N PRO A 75 -3.32 -23.84 -11.97
CA PRO A 75 -3.10 -22.60 -12.71
C PRO A 75 -4.35 -22.15 -13.49
N MET A 76 -4.50 -20.84 -13.63
CA MET A 76 -5.57 -20.21 -14.39
C MET A 76 -4.98 -19.23 -15.41
N THR A 77 -5.57 -19.17 -16.59
CA THR A 77 -5.19 -18.22 -17.65
C THR A 77 -6.30 -17.20 -17.88
N PHE A 78 -5.89 -16.00 -18.27
CA PHE A 78 -6.77 -14.85 -18.47
C PHE A 78 -6.65 -14.32 -19.89
N SER A 79 -7.77 -13.90 -20.46
CA SER A 79 -7.80 -13.16 -21.72
C SER A 79 -8.96 -12.16 -21.74
N ALA A 80 -8.97 -11.28 -22.70
CA ALA A 80 -10.03 -10.31 -22.89
C ALA A 80 -10.25 -10.05 -24.37
N GLU A 81 -11.51 -10.01 -24.80
CA GLU A 81 -11.90 -9.63 -26.15
C GLU A 81 -12.36 -8.16 -26.17
N ASN A 82 -12.12 -7.49 -27.30
CA ASN A 82 -12.51 -6.10 -27.52
C ASN A 82 -11.87 -5.09 -26.55
N LEU A 83 -10.66 -5.38 -26.04
CA LEU A 83 -9.91 -4.39 -25.26
C LEU A 83 -9.66 -3.15 -26.10
N PRO A 84 -9.88 -1.93 -25.54
CA PRO A 84 -9.58 -0.70 -26.26
C PRO A 84 -8.08 -0.62 -26.60
N LYS A 85 -7.79 -0.03 -27.76
CA LYS A 85 -6.41 0.16 -28.21
C LYS A 85 -5.58 0.87 -27.16
N GLY A 86 -4.44 0.27 -26.83
CA GLY A 86 -3.51 0.77 -25.81
C GLY A 86 -3.59 0.03 -24.49
N LEU A 87 -4.55 -0.88 -24.29
CA LEU A 87 -4.56 -1.81 -23.16
C LEU A 87 -4.08 -3.20 -23.58
N LYS A 88 -3.48 -3.89 -22.62
CA LYS A 88 -3.07 -5.30 -22.71
C LYS A 88 -3.42 -6.01 -21.41
N ILE A 89 -3.72 -7.30 -21.51
CA ILE A 89 -3.89 -8.18 -20.34
C ILE A 89 -2.69 -9.13 -20.26
N ASP A 90 -2.18 -9.32 -19.04
CA ASP A 90 -1.25 -10.38 -18.73
C ASP A 90 -2.02 -11.70 -18.53
N SER A 91 -1.70 -12.72 -19.28
CA SER A 91 -2.45 -13.99 -19.31
C SER A 91 -2.26 -14.82 -18.03
N GLY A 92 -1.18 -14.64 -17.29
CA GLY A 92 -0.92 -15.40 -16.06
C GLY A 92 -1.53 -14.74 -14.82
N THR A 93 -1.51 -13.41 -14.76
CA THR A 93 -1.96 -12.65 -13.57
C THR A 93 -3.36 -12.04 -13.71
N GLY A 94 -3.87 -11.93 -14.93
CA GLY A 94 -5.13 -11.23 -15.21
C GLY A 94 -5.07 -9.71 -15.07
N VAL A 95 -3.86 -9.13 -14.97
CA VAL A 95 -3.69 -7.69 -14.82
C VAL A 95 -3.79 -7.00 -16.19
N ILE A 96 -4.69 -6.04 -16.30
CA ILE A 96 -4.87 -5.20 -17.47
C ILE A 96 -4.17 -3.87 -17.23
N THR A 97 -3.23 -3.50 -18.11
CA THR A 97 -2.46 -2.26 -18.03
C THR A 97 -2.40 -1.55 -19.37
N GLY A 98 -1.99 -0.28 -19.35
CA GLY A 98 -1.77 0.54 -20.52
C GLY A 98 -2.40 1.91 -20.42
N LYS A 99 -2.67 2.57 -21.56
CA LYS A 99 -3.29 3.90 -21.61
C LYS A 99 -4.29 3.97 -22.76
N VAL A 100 -5.47 4.56 -22.50
CA VAL A 100 -6.48 4.80 -23.54
C VAL A 100 -6.64 6.30 -23.70
N LYS A 101 -6.32 6.82 -24.90
CA LYS A 101 -6.37 8.27 -25.17
C LYS A 101 -7.77 8.75 -25.57
N LYS A 102 -8.57 7.89 -26.21
CA LYS A 102 -9.89 8.26 -26.72
C LYS A 102 -10.97 8.05 -25.66
N ALA A 103 -11.67 9.09 -25.30
CA ALA A 103 -12.86 9.00 -24.44
C ALA A 103 -13.94 8.13 -25.07
N GLY A 104 -14.69 7.42 -24.25
CA GLY A 104 -15.77 6.55 -24.68
C GLY A 104 -16.05 5.41 -23.71
N THR A 105 -17.09 4.64 -24.01
CA THR A 105 -17.44 3.41 -23.31
C THR A 105 -17.11 2.22 -24.19
N TYR A 106 -16.36 1.27 -23.63
CA TYR A 106 -15.89 0.07 -24.32
C TYR A 106 -16.45 -1.16 -23.61
N ASN A 107 -17.18 -1.98 -24.35
CA ASN A 107 -17.69 -3.25 -23.87
C ASN A 107 -16.64 -4.34 -24.16
N VAL A 108 -16.16 -4.95 -23.09
CA VAL A 108 -15.08 -5.93 -23.10
C VAL A 108 -15.62 -7.25 -22.56
N THR A 109 -15.25 -8.38 -23.15
CA THR A 109 -15.53 -9.69 -22.59
C THR A 109 -14.26 -10.22 -21.91
N LEU A 110 -14.30 -10.32 -20.57
CA LEU A 110 -13.24 -10.95 -19.80
C LEU A 110 -13.43 -12.47 -19.83
N LYS A 111 -12.33 -13.22 -19.89
CA LYS A 111 -12.31 -14.68 -19.85
C LYS A 111 -11.27 -15.17 -18.85
N ALA A 112 -11.63 -16.19 -18.06
CA ALA A 112 -10.74 -16.92 -17.19
C ALA A 112 -10.91 -18.42 -17.45
N SER A 113 -9.82 -19.17 -17.57
CA SER A 113 -9.82 -20.61 -17.93
C SER A 113 -8.85 -21.39 -17.07
N ASN A 114 -9.23 -22.61 -16.66
CA ASN A 114 -8.36 -23.61 -16.06
C ASN A 114 -8.61 -24.99 -16.68
N SER A 115 -7.98 -26.06 -16.18
CA SER A 115 -8.17 -27.41 -16.68
C SER A 115 -9.58 -27.95 -16.58
N LEU A 116 -10.45 -27.35 -15.76
CA LEU A 116 -11.81 -27.80 -15.47
C LEU A 116 -12.88 -27.03 -16.26
N GLY A 117 -12.52 -25.92 -16.89
CA GLY A 117 -13.45 -25.14 -17.70
C GLY A 117 -13.05 -23.68 -17.83
N GLU A 118 -14.03 -22.88 -18.26
CA GLU A 118 -13.88 -21.44 -18.46
C GLU A 118 -15.07 -20.65 -17.97
N ALA A 119 -14.83 -19.37 -17.67
CA ALA A 119 -15.86 -18.38 -17.38
C ALA A 119 -15.64 -17.13 -18.21
N THR A 120 -16.72 -16.53 -18.67
CA THR A 120 -16.73 -15.24 -19.34
C THR A 120 -17.58 -14.22 -18.58
N ARG A 121 -17.24 -12.94 -18.72
CA ARG A 121 -18.01 -11.86 -18.09
C ARG A 121 -17.91 -10.57 -18.89
N GLU A 122 -19.08 -9.96 -19.12
CA GLU A 122 -19.16 -8.62 -19.68
C GLU A 122 -18.59 -7.59 -18.70
N PHE A 123 -17.73 -6.72 -19.22
CA PHE A 123 -17.03 -5.70 -18.47
C PHE A 123 -17.01 -4.39 -19.24
N ARG A 124 -17.39 -3.28 -18.61
CA ARG A 124 -17.39 -1.97 -19.24
C ARG A 124 -16.18 -1.15 -18.79
N ILE A 125 -15.41 -0.66 -19.73
CA ILE A 125 -14.36 0.34 -19.51
C ILE A 125 -14.88 1.69 -19.95
N VAL A 126 -14.94 2.65 -19.03
CA VAL A 126 -15.38 4.04 -19.29
C VAL A 126 -14.18 4.95 -19.22
N ILE A 127 -13.82 5.54 -20.34
CA ILE A 127 -12.74 6.54 -20.43
C ILE A 127 -13.37 7.93 -20.52
N GLY A 128 -13.18 8.73 -19.46
CA GLY A 128 -13.82 10.05 -19.36
C GLY A 128 -13.56 10.71 -18.00
N GLU A 129 -14.36 11.72 -17.68
CA GLU A 129 -14.20 12.50 -16.45
C GLU A 129 -14.69 11.75 -15.18
N LYS A 130 -15.62 10.81 -15.32
CA LYS A 130 -16.14 10.02 -14.22
C LYS A 130 -15.28 8.77 -14.03
N ILE A 131 -14.60 8.65 -12.87
CA ILE A 131 -13.62 7.58 -12.62
C ILE A 131 -14.04 6.62 -11.50
N ALA A 132 -14.55 7.07 -10.38
CA ALA A 132 -14.94 6.23 -9.24
C ALA A 132 -16.35 5.64 -9.44
N LEU A 133 -16.51 4.75 -10.44
CA LEU A 133 -17.81 4.22 -10.88
C LEU A 133 -18.37 3.12 -9.97
N THR A 134 -17.55 2.58 -9.07
CA THR A 134 -17.94 1.65 -8.01
C THR A 134 -17.25 2.02 -6.72
N PRO A 135 -17.81 1.70 -5.53
CA PRO A 135 -17.09 1.85 -4.29
C PRO A 135 -15.77 1.07 -4.31
N PRO A 136 -14.67 1.62 -3.76
CA PRO A 136 -13.43 0.88 -3.64
C PRO A 136 -13.62 -0.30 -2.68
N MET A 137 -13.20 -1.49 -3.09
CA MET A 137 -13.15 -2.67 -2.22
C MET A 137 -11.70 -3.03 -1.95
N GLY A 138 -11.32 -3.01 -0.68
CA GLY A 138 -9.93 -3.25 -0.30
C GLY A 138 -9.67 -3.05 1.18
N TRP A 139 -8.42 -2.98 1.53
CA TRP A 139 -7.91 -2.87 2.88
C TRP A 139 -7.46 -1.43 3.19
N ASN A 140 -7.61 -1.04 4.45
CA ASN A 140 -7.11 0.22 5.00
C ASN A 140 -6.24 -0.06 6.22
N SER A 141 -5.13 0.65 6.36
CA SER A 141 -4.12 0.36 7.36
C SER A 141 -4.50 0.75 8.80
N TRP A 142 -5.50 1.63 8.99
CA TRP A 142 -5.73 2.26 10.29
C TRP A 142 -6.08 1.28 11.40
N ASN A 143 -7.09 0.44 11.17
CA ASN A 143 -7.56 -0.49 12.20
C ASN A 143 -6.58 -1.64 12.49
N CYS A 144 -5.63 -1.91 11.57
CA CYS A 144 -4.59 -2.91 11.79
C CYS A 144 -3.36 -2.34 12.49
N TRP A 145 -2.89 -1.18 12.03
CA TRP A 145 -1.57 -0.67 12.38
C TRP A 145 -1.57 0.72 13.03
N GLY A 146 -2.63 1.52 12.84
CA GLY A 146 -2.68 2.91 13.31
C GLY A 146 -1.41 3.68 12.92
N ASN A 147 -0.88 4.46 13.86
CA ASN A 147 0.37 5.22 13.66
C ASN A 147 1.63 4.36 13.47
N THR A 148 1.56 3.04 13.68
CA THR A 148 2.71 2.15 13.50
C THR A 148 2.82 1.61 12.07
N VAL A 149 1.95 2.03 11.15
CA VAL A 149 2.02 1.65 9.73
C VAL A 149 3.39 1.96 9.15
N SER A 150 3.91 1.06 8.32
CA SER A 150 5.21 1.18 7.65
C SER A 150 5.18 0.55 6.27
N HIS A 151 6.22 0.80 5.48
CA HIS A 151 6.44 0.16 4.18
C HIS A 151 6.29 -1.37 4.28
N GLU A 152 7.00 -2.00 5.22
CA GLU A 152 7.02 -3.46 5.40
C GLU A 152 5.64 -4.00 5.78
N LYS A 153 4.91 -3.30 6.66
CA LYS A 153 3.57 -3.69 7.10
C LYS A 153 2.54 -3.60 5.98
N VAL A 154 2.62 -2.56 5.14
CA VAL A 154 1.76 -2.42 3.96
C VAL A 154 2.05 -3.55 2.97
N MET A 155 3.31 -3.85 2.69
CA MET A 155 3.70 -4.95 1.80
C MET A 155 3.27 -6.32 2.34
N ALA A 156 3.41 -6.56 3.65
CA ALA A 156 2.96 -7.79 4.28
C ALA A 156 1.43 -7.95 4.18
N SER A 157 0.68 -6.86 4.42
CA SER A 157 -0.79 -6.88 4.29
C SER A 157 -1.24 -7.15 2.85
N ALA A 158 -0.57 -6.56 1.85
CA ALA A 158 -0.86 -6.82 0.45
C ALA A 158 -0.59 -8.27 0.05
N LYS A 159 0.52 -8.86 0.50
CA LYS A 159 0.82 -10.28 0.30
C LYS A 159 -0.23 -11.18 0.95
N ALA A 160 -0.63 -10.88 2.20
CA ALA A 160 -1.67 -11.63 2.89
C ALA A 160 -3.02 -11.62 2.15
N ILE A 161 -3.39 -10.50 1.50
CA ILE A 161 -4.60 -10.40 0.67
C ILE A 161 -4.51 -11.32 -0.57
N LEU A 162 -3.31 -11.45 -1.17
CA LEU A 162 -3.11 -12.40 -2.27
C LEU A 162 -3.15 -13.85 -1.78
N GLU A 163 -2.42 -14.16 -0.72
CA GLU A 163 -2.27 -15.51 -0.17
C GLU A 163 -3.57 -16.06 0.41
N SER A 164 -4.39 -15.21 1.03
CA SER A 164 -5.72 -15.58 1.54
C SER A 164 -6.79 -15.73 0.45
N GLY A 165 -6.48 -15.37 -0.82
CA GLY A 165 -7.44 -15.39 -1.92
C GLY A 165 -8.43 -14.22 -1.94
N LEU A 166 -8.37 -13.26 -1.01
CA LEU A 166 -9.27 -12.10 -1.00
C LEU A 166 -9.21 -11.30 -2.30
N ALA A 167 -8.03 -11.20 -2.94
CA ALA A 167 -7.87 -10.55 -4.23
C ALA A 167 -8.69 -11.23 -5.33
N ASP A 168 -8.91 -12.54 -5.27
CA ASP A 168 -9.71 -13.31 -6.23
C ASP A 168 -11.21 -13.05 -6.09
N TYR A 169 -11.63 -12.43 -4.98
CA TYR A 169 -12.99 -11.94 -4.77
C TYR A 169 -13.17 -10.45 -5.10
N GLY A 170 -12.08 -9.75 -5.49
CA GLY A 170 -12.13 -8.35 -5.94
C GLY A 170 -11.61 -7.33 -4.92
N TRP A 171 -10.95 -7.77 -3.84
CA TRP A 171 -10.21 -6.88 -2.96
C TRP A 171 -9.01 -6.34 -3.71
N SER A 172 -9.11 -5.10 -4.21
CA SER A 172 -8.20 -4.55 -5.21
C SER A 172 -7.55 -3.23 -4.79
N TYR A 173 -7.84 -2.72 -3.59
CA TYR A 173 -7.26 -1.50 -3.07
C TYR A 173 -6.44 -1.76 -1.81
N ILE A 174 -5.26 -1.15 -1.75
CA ILE A 174 -4.41 -1.05 -0.56
C ILE A 174 -4.35 0.43 -0.18
N ASN A 175 -4.98 0.79 0.95
CA ASN A 175 -5.07 2.18 1.36
C ASN A 175 -4.17 2.43 2.57
N ILE A 176 -3.24 3.36 2.41
CA ILE A 176 -2.37 3.85 3.47
C ILE A 176 -3.09 5.01 4.15
N ASP A 177 -3.55 4.78 5.37
CA ASP A 177 -4.21 5.77 6.20
C ASP A 177 -3.18 6.69 6.88
N ASP A 178 -3.54 7.35 7.96
CA ASP A 178 -2.70 8.29 8.70
C ASP A 178 -1.42 7.64 9.24
N GLY A 179 -0.37 8.43 9.44
CA GLY A 179 0.88 7.98 10.04
C GLY A 179 2.05 7.78 9.06
N TRP A 180 1.87 8.08 7.76
CA TRP A 180 2.94 8.05 6.76
C TRP A 180 3.62 9.41 6.56
N GLN A 181 2.95 10.49 6.95
CA GLN A 181 3.33 11.86 6.65
C GLN A 181 4.62 12.26 7.38
N GLY A 182 5.56 12.82 6.61
CA GLY A 182 6.72 13.57 7.08
C GLY A 182 6.52 15.08 6.87
N LEU A 183 7.60 15.81 6.66
CA LEU A 183 7.55 17.26 6.40
C LEU A 183 7.26 17.53 4.91
N ARG A 184 6.85 18.76 4.61
CA ARG A 184 6.73 19.23 3.23
C ARG A 184 8.10 19.44 2.61
N GLY A 185 8.19 19.12 1.32
CA GLY A 185 9.44 19.26 0.58
C GLY A 185 9.32 18.78 -0.87
N GLY A 186 10.47 18.47 -1.45
CA GLY A 186 10.56 18.06 -2.84
C GLY A 186 10.20 19.18 -3.83
N LYS A 187 10.08 18.81 -5.10
CA LYS A 187 9.79 19.74 -6.20
C LYS A 187 8.45 20.48 -6.04
N GLU A 188 7.45 19.79 -5.54
CA GLU A 188 6.09 20.32 -5.39
C GLU A 188 5.85 21.00 -4.03
N ASN A 189 6.81 21.00 -3.12
CA ASN A 189 6.61 21.37 -1.70
C ASN A 189 5.42 20.61 -1.07
N ALA A 190 5.29 19.35 -1.43
CA ALA A 190 4.23 18.46 -0.98
C ALA A 190 4.63 17.71 0.29
N ILE A 191 3.66 17.08 0.97
CA ILE A 191 3.93 16.19 2.09
C ILE A 191 4.83 15.05 1.58
N GLN A 192 6.00 14.90 2.20
CA GLN A 192 6.91 13.80 1.94
C GLN A 192 6.66 12.65 2.93
N PRO A 193 7.02 11.41 2.58
CA PRO A 193 6.91 10.30 3.53
C PRO A 193 7.88 10.47 4.70
N ASN A 194 7.51 9.96 5.87
CA ASN A 194 8.40 9.90 7.02
C ASN A 194 9.35 8.68 6.92
N VAL A 195 10.22 8.52 7.92
CA VAL A 195 11.27 7.49 7.93
C VAL A 195 10.76 6.03 7.81
N LYS A 196 9.48 5.79 8.12
CA LYS A 196 8.85 4.47 7.98
C LYS A 196 8.50 4.10 6.54
N PHE A 197 8.59 5.07 5.63
CA PHE A 197 8.32 4.91 4.19
C PHE A 197 9.48 5.46 3.36
N PRO A 198 10.65 4.84 3.41
CA PRO A 198 11.88 5.37 2.80
C PRO A 198 11.82 5.46 1.28
N ASP A 199 10.96 4.69 0.65
CA ASP A 199 10.71 4.67 -0.79
C ASP A 199 9.22 4.48 -1.08
N MET A 200 8.47 5.58 -1.07
CA MET A 200 7.02 5.55 -1.34
C MET A 200 6.72 5.13 -2.78
N LYS A 201 7.51 5.62 -3.74
CA LYS A 201 7.30 5.26 -5.15
C LYS A 201 7.56 3.77 -5.39
N GLY A 202 8.64 3.22 -4.89
CA GLY A 202 8.96 1.80 -5.01
C GLY A 202 7.90 0.91 -4.33
N LEU A 203 7.32 1.36 -3.21
CA LEU A 203 6.19 0.71 -2.57
C LEU A 203 4.98 0.67 -3.50
N VAL A 204 4.59 1.83 -4.05
CA VAL A 204 3.43 1.94 -4.96
C VAL A 204 3.65 1.10 -6.22
N ASP A 205 4.82 1.18 -6.84
CA ASP A 205 5.16 0.37 -8.03
C ASP A 205 5.06 -1.13 -7.73
N SER A 206 5.52 -1.57 -6.56
CA SER A 206 5.42 -2.98 -6.13
C SER A 206 3.98 -3.43 -5.94
N LEU A 207 3.13 -2.60 -5.35
CA LEU A 207 1.70 -2.88 -5.17
C LEU A 207 0.96 -2.90 -6.52
N HIS A 208 1.29 -1.99 -7.44
CA HIS A 208 0.75 -1.98 -8.79
C HIS A 208 1.15 -3.24 -9.58
N ALA A 209 2.40 -3.70 -9.44
CA ALA A 209 2.86 -4.95 -10.05
C ALA A 209 2.08 -6.19 -9.57
N MET A 210 1.59 -6.16 -8.32
CA MET A 210 0.69 -7.18 -7.77
C MET A 210 -0.76 -7.03 -8.28
N GLY A 211 -1.08 -5.94 -8.98
CA GLY A 211 -2.42 -5.63 -9.49
C GLY A 211 -3.31 -4.85 -8.51
N PHE A 212 -2.77 -4.36 -7.39
CA PHE A 212 -3.50 -3.50 -6.47
C PHE A 212 -3.45 -2.03 -6.89
N LYS A 213 -4.53 -1.32 -6.65
CA LYS A 213 -4.57 0.14 -6.65
C LYS A 213 -4.16 0.64 -5.26
N VAL A 214 -3.48 1.77 -5.20
CA VAL A 214 -3.00 2.34 -3.95
C VAL A 214 -3.78 3.61 -3.62
N GLY A 215 -4.27 3.70 -2.40
CA GLY A 215 -4.84 4.91 -1.83
C GLY A 215 -3.91 5.48 -0.76
N ILE A 216 -3.96 6.81 -0.59
CA ILE A 216 -3.21 7.51 0.43
C ILE A 216 -4.10 8.55 1.12
N TYR A 217 -3.88 8.76 2.42
CA TYR A 217 -4.70 9.63 3.25
C TYR A 217 -4.00 10.95 3.57
N SER A 218 -4.80 12.02 3.62
CA SER A 218 -4.44 13.27 4.30
C SER A 218 -5.70 13.99 4.78
N GLY A 219 -5.54 14.94 5.70
CA GLY A 219 -6.63 15.75 6.24
C GLY A 219 -6.74 17.12 5.54
N PRO A 220 -7.95 17.69 5.42
CA PRO A 220 -8.18 19.01 4.81
C PRO A 220 -7.87 20.18 5.76
N TRP A 221 -7.20 19.93 6.88
CA TRP A 221 -6.85 20.89 7.93
C TRP A 221 -5.33 21.05 8.03
N VAL A 222 -4.91 21.84 9.02
CA VAL A 222 -3.47 22.03 9.36
C VAL A 222 -2.85 20.72 9.83
N ALA A 223 -3.61 19.89 10.54
CA ALA A 223 -3.16 18.55 10.89
C ALA A 223 -4.19 17.48 10.53
N THR A 224 -3.71 16.25 10.40
CA THR A 224 -4.53 15.06 10.20
C THR A 224 -5.19 14.62 11.51
N TYR A 225 -6.07 13.62 11.44
CA TYR A 225 -6.74 13.06 12.62
C TYR A 225 -5.76 12.54 13.67
N ALA A 226 -4.67 11.94 13.26
CA ALA A 226 -3.64 11.43 14.17
C ALA A 226 -2.50 12.44 14.47
N ALA A 227 -2.74 13.73 14.20
CA ALA A 227 -1.80 14.81 14.49
C ALA A 227 -0.50 14.80 13.67
N HIS A 228 -0.55 14.32 12.43
CA HIS A 228 0.45 14.60 11.40
C HIS A 228 0.09 15.86 10.61
N ILE A 229 1.02 16.38 9.79
CA ILE A 229 0.71 17.55 8.96
C ILE A 229 -0.40 17.24 7.94
N GLY A 230 -1.29 18.20 7.74
CA GLY A 230 -2.38 18.14 6.78
C GLY A 230 -2.09 18.89 5.49
N THR A 231 -3.13 19.07 4.65
CA THR A 231 -3.01 19.77 3.37
C THR A 231 -3.01 21.29 3.49
N GLN A 232 -3.24 21.85 4.68
CA GLN A 232 -3.24 23.29 4.93
C GLN A 232 -2.18 23.71 5.93
N CYS A 233 -1.73 24.97 5.83
CA CYS A 233 -0.71 25.56 6.69
C CYS A 233 -0.96 27.04 6.88
N ASP A 234 -0.48 27.63 8.00
CA ASP A 234 -0.56 29.07 8.25
C ASP A 234 0.56 29.86 7.58
N ASN A 235 1.63 29.20 7.15
CA ASN A 235 2.77 29.83 6.51
C ASN A 235 2.78 29.54 5.01
N ALA A 236 3.08 30.56 4.21
CA ALA A 236 3.12 30.47 2.75
C ALA A 236 4.20 29.50 2.22
N ASP A 237 5.26 29.28 2.99
CA ASP A 237 6.35 28.35 2.70
C ASP A 237 6.03 26.88 3.05
N GLY A 238 4.87 26.62 3.68
CA GLY A 238 4.45 25.28 4.09
C GLY A 238 5.10 24.79 5.39
N THR A 239 5.77 25.64 6.16
CA THR A 239 6.34 25.28 7.46
C THR A 239 5.31 25.45 8.59
N TYR A 240 5.32 24.53 9.54
CA TYR A 240 4.36 24.50 10.65
C TYR A 240 4.98 25.01 11.93
N GLU A 241 4.31 25.94 12.65
CA GLU A 241 4.83 26.55 13.88
C GLU A 241 5.10 25.51 14.98
N TRP A 242 4.29 24.50 15.09
CA TRP A 242 4.50 23.42 16.06
C TRP A 242 5.70 22.53 15.69
N VAL A 243 6.02 22.38 14.41
CA VAL A 243 7.24 21.72 13.95
C VAL A 243 8.46 22.60 14.26
N LYS A 244 8.42 23.91 13.95
CA LYS A 244 9.50 24.86 14.28
C LYS A 244 9.81 24.91 15.78
N LYS A 245 8.78 24.74 16.63
CA LYS A 245 8.92 24.70 18.09
C LYS A 245 9.42 23.35 18.62
N GLY A 246 9.69 22.39 17.75
CA GLY A 246 10.16 21.05 18.15
C GLY A 246 9.08 20.19 18.84
N LEU A 247 7.80 20.53 18.65
CA LEU A 247 6.69 19.78 19.22
C LEU A 247 6.31 18.58 18.33
N VAL A 248 7.30 17.77 17.97
CA VAL A 248 7.14 16.57 17.12
C VAL A 248 8.00 15.43 17.64
N ASN A 249 7.54 14.20 17.39
CA ASN A 249 8.36 13.01 17.57
C ASN A 249 9.20 12.71 16.30
N GLU A 250 9.96 11.61 16.31
CA GLU A 250 10.80 11.16 15.22
C GLU A 250 10.04 10.86 13.91
N ASN A 251 8.73 10.69 13.98
CA ASN A 251 7.84 10.47 12.83
C ASN A 251 7.10 11.74 12.41
N TYR A 252 7.53 12.91 12.85
CA TYR A 252 6.91 14.22 12.61
C TYR A 252 5.43 14.32 13.04
N ARG A 253 5.03 13.47 13.98
CA ARG A 253 3.75 13.57 14.63
C ARG A 253 3.83 14.58 15.76
N MET A 254 2.84 15.49 15.86
CA MET A 254 2.77 16.44 16.96
C MET A 254 2.68 15.72 18.31
N VAL A 255 3.48 16.17 19.26
CA VAL A 255 3.47 15.75 20.65
C VAL A 255 3.30 17.01 21.50
N ASP A 256 2.24 17.04 22.29
CA ASP A 256 2.08 18.10 23.28
C ASP A 256 3.09 17.87 24.43
N PRO A 257 3.84 18.92 24.89
CA PRO A 257 4.73 18.80 26.03
C PRO A 257 4.06 18.33 27.33
N SER A 258 2.74 18.54 27.47
CA SER A 258 1.94 18.02 28.59
C SER A 258 1.55 16.55 28.45
N GLY A 259 1.84 15.92 27.29
CA GLY A 259 1.41 14.57 26.96
C GLY A 259 -0.04 14.45 26.50
N GLU A 260 -0.79 15.56 26.48
CA GLU A 260 -2.13 15.61 25.90
C GLU A 260 -2.08 15.88 24.41
N LEU A 261 -2.62 14.94 23.62
CA LEU A 261 -2.86 15.14 22.19
C LEU A 261 -4.04 16.12 22.02
N THR A 262 -3.74 17.39 21.86
CA THR A 262 -4.75 18.41 21.57
C THR A 262 -5.11 18.42 20.08
N ARG A 263 -5.68 17.30 19.60
CA ARG A 263 -6.16 17.14 18.21
C ARG A 263 -7.04 18.30 17.79
N GLU A 264 -7.98 18.69 18.64
CA GLU A 264 -8.94 19.76 18.41
C GLU A 264 -8.31 21.12 18.12
N LYS A 265 -7.15 21.41 18.70
CA LYS A 265 -6.41 22.65 18.46
C LYS A 265 -5.77 22.75 17.08
N LEU A 266 -5.65 21.63 16.36
CA LEU A 266 -5.01 21.56 15.05
C LEU A 266 -6.00 21.31 13.90
N TRP A 267 -7.28 21.04 14.21
CA TRP A 267 -8.33 20.84 13.21
C TRP A 267 -8.98 22.17 12.86
N TYR A 268 -8.20 23.02 12.24
CA TYR A 268 -8.69 24.28 11.70
C TYR A 268 -8.15 24.47 10.28
N SER A 269 -8.82 25.31 9.50
CA SER A 269 -8.38 25.69 8.17
C SER A 269 -7.21 26.67 8.26
N GLY A 270 -6.05 26.26 7.73
CA GLY A 270 -4.90 27.13 7.59
C GLY A 270 -5.10 28.21 6.51
N LYS A 271 -4.23 29.21 6.51
CA LYS A 271 -4.28 30.33 5.56
C LYS A 271 -3.97 29.93 4.12
N TYR A 272 -3.15 28.88 3.95
CA TYR A 272 -2.66 28.41 2.66
C TYR A 272 -3.00 26.94 2.46
N SER A 273 -3.52 26.60 1.28
CA SER A 273 -3.80 25.22 0.89
C SER A 273 -2.70 24.69 -0.02
N PHE A 274 -2.21 23.50 0.28
CA PHE A 274 -1.22 22.76 -0.49
C PHE A 274 -1.82 21.51 -1.15
N ALA A 275 -3.15 21.38 -1.14
CA ALA A 275 -3.83 20.20 -1.67
C ALA A 275 -3.48 19.88 -3.13
N ALA A 276 -3.29 20.91 -3.95
CA ALA A 276 -2.92 20.73 -5.36
C ALA A 276 -1.47 20.22 -5.52
N GLN A 277 -0.55 20.70 -4.68
CA GLN A 277 0.84 20.24 -4.63
C GLN A 277 0.90 18.78 -4.17
N ASP A 278 0.18 18.46 -3.09
CA ASP A 278 0.07 17.11 -2.55
C ASP A 278 -0.48 16.15 -3.60
N ALA A 279 -1.57 16.52 -4.29
CA ALA A 279 -2.18 15.70 -5.35
C ALA A 279 -1.22 15.45 -6.53
N ARG A 280 -0.42 16.45 -6.95
CA ARG A 280 0.59 16.25 -8.00
C ARG A 280 1.69 15.28 -7.57
N GLN A 281 2.20 15.41 -6.36
CA GLN A 281 3.19 14.50 -5.82
C GLN A 281 2.66 13.07 -5.73
N TRP A 282 1.43 12.88 -5.27
CA TRP A 282 0.82 11.55 -5.19
C TRP A 282 0.61 10.93 -6.58
N ALA A 283 0.22 11.74 -7.56
CA ALA A 283 0.13 11.29 -8.95
C ALA A 283 1.49 10.90 -9.56
N GLU A 284 2.60 11.50 -9.10
CA GLU A 284 3.97 11.09 -9.49
C GLU A 284 4.38 9.76 -8.87
N TRP A 285 3.87 9.45 -7.69
CA TRP A 285 4.11 8.13 -7.06
C TRP A 285 3.25 7.02 -7.71
N GLY A 286 2.11 7.37 -8.31
CA GLY A 286 1.18 6.46 -8.97
C GLY A 286 -0.14 6.40 -8.21
#